data_d1067482e909dab5cc446ecd090fe9b7
#
_entry.id   d1067482e909dab5cc446ecd090fe9b7
#
_cell.length_a   1.000
_cell.length_b   1.000
_cell.length_c   1.000
_cell.angle_alpha   90.00
_cell.angle_beta   90.00
_cell.angle_gamma   90.00
#
_symmetry.space_group_name_H-M   'P 1'
#
loop_
_entity.id
_entity.type
_entity.pdbx_description
1 polymer ?
#
loop_
_entity_poly.entity_id
_entity_poly.type
_entity_poly.pdbx_seq_one_letter_code
_entity_poly.pdbx_strand_id
1 'polypeptide(L)'
;MKNVKEYENVKEMVIDVSSKRRNQTIFIKKYKEEKETRYENITYDKLLKDIQAFGTGLYKLGLKDKRVAVIGRNRYEWIIAHLGILLGGMVSVPLDKELKIDELENSLIRSEVEAIVFDEKYVELIEELKQRGNTKIKEYICMSEMAEYRSVDMLIKDGQKYLKSGYKDYLNCKIDKNKMSILLFTSGTTSKSKAVMLSHKNIASNIYALQLSEDFYDTDVNIAFLPFHHIFGQTGMLLMIITGVKTVFTDGLRYISQNFKEYGVSVFVGVPILIEAIYNNVWQQIRKQGKEKLVRRLIKVSNILLKVKIDIRRKLFKNIIDGLGGKLRFVISGGAPIDKKIEQGFRDLGIEVAAGYGLTETSPVIAAQTSTAKIPGSVGVAMPNVNIEIINKDENQIGEIIVSGPNVMLGYYRDEEKN
;
A
#
# COMPACT_ATOMS: atom_id res chain seq x y z
N MET A 1 -7.59 24.74 6.59
CA MET A 1 -7.84 23.33 6.20
C MET A 1 -7.17 23.09 4.85
N LYS A 2 -6.55 21.93 4.64
CA LYS A 2 -6.01 21.55 3.33
C LYS A 2 -7.15 21.48 2.32
N ASN A 3 -6.95 22.02 1.12
CA ASN A 3 -7.92 21.90 0.04
C ASN A 3 -7.70 20.56 -0.68
N VAL A 4 -8.29 19.50 -0.13
CA VAL A 4 -8.24 18.14 -0.66
C VAL A 4 -9.56 17.83 -1.33
N LYS A 5 -9.50 17.34 -2.59
CA LYS A 5 -10.69 16.93 -3.32
C LYS A 5 -11.17 15.57 -2.81
N GLU A 6 -12.44 15.48 -2.46
CA GLU A 6 -13.11 14.23 -2.18
C GLU A 6 -13.57 13.58 -3.49
N TYR A 7 -13.32 12.28 -3.67
CA TYR A 7 -13.71 11.52 -4.85
C TYR A 7 -14.75 10.47 -4.49
N GLU A 8 -15.66 10.23 -5.39
CA GLU A 8 -16.70 9.22 -5.23
C GLU A 8 -16.17 7.77 -5.32
N ASN A 9 -15.12 7.57 -6.12
CA ASN A 9 -14.56 6.25 -6.38
C ASN A 9 -13.09 6.31 -6.82
N VAL A 10 -12.40 5.17 -6.77
CA VAL A 10 -10.98 5.05 -7.12
C VAL A 10 -10.71 5.39 -8.60
N LYS A 11 -11.67 5.11 -9.50
CA LYS A 11 -11.49 5.42 -10.94
C LYS A 11 -11.36 6.92 -11.18
N GLU A 12 -12.29 7.70 -10.64
CA GLU A 12 -12.23 9.18 -10.74
C GLU A 12 -10.96 9.74 -10.13
N MET A 13 -10.58 9.22 -8.97
CA MET A 13 -9.37 9.61 -8.24
C MET A 13 -8.12 9.43 -9.09
N VAL A 14 -7.90 8.22 -9.63
CA VAL A 14 -6.71 7.89 -10.42
C VAL A 14 -6.69 8.66 -11.75
N ILE A 15 -7.83 8.79 -12.44
CA ILE A 15 -7.92 9.53 -13.71
C ILE A 15 -7.62 11.02 -13.49
N ASP A 16 -8.26 11.65 -12.49
CA ASP A 16 -8.09 13.10 -12.23
C ASP A 16 -6.64 13.44 -11.89
N VAL A 17 -6.01 12.67 -10.99
CA VAL A 17 -4.63 12.91 -10.60
C VAL A 17 -3.66 12.62 -11.73
N SER A 18 -3.88 11.53 -12.51
CA SER A 18 -3.03 11.23 -13.66
C SER A 18 -3.10 12.30 -14.73
N SER A 19 -4.27 12.91 -14.95
CA SER A 19 -4.41 14.02 -15.90
C SER A 19 -3.70 15.30 -15.46
N LYS A 20 -3.73 15.61 -14.16
CA LYS A 20 -3.09 16.81 -13.57
C LYS A 20 -1.57 16.69 -13.49
N ARG A 21 -1.04 15.48 -13.28
CA ARG A 21 0.39 15.19 -13.06
C ARG A 21 1.04 14.44 -14.23
N ARG A 22 0.49 14.55 -15.41
CA ARG A 22 0.74 13.72 -16.59
C ARG A 22 2.20 13.35 -16.83
N ASN A 23 3.10 14.33 -16.78
CA ASN A 23 4.53 14.16 -17.07
C ASN A 23 5.38 13.85 -15.84
N GLN A 24 4.79 13.85 -14.63
CA GLN A 24 5.51 13.54 -13.40
C GLN A 24 5.77 12.03 -13.31
N THR A 25 6.99 11.66 -12.89
CA THR A 25 7.32 10.26 -12.58
C THR A 25 6.66 9.83 -11.29
N ILE A 26 5.88 8.75 -11.34
CA ILE A 26 5.23 8.15 -10.17
C ILE A 26 5.90 6.86 -9.71
N PHE A 27 6.43 6.05 -10.62
CA PHE A 27 7.16 4.84 -10.29
C PHE A 27 8.53 4.81 -10.94
N ILE A 28 9.48 4.12 -10.31
CA ILE A 28 10.75 3.75 -10.92
C ILE A 28 10.84 2.23 -10.90
N LYS A 29 10.97 1.64 -12.09
CA LYS A 29 11.30 0.22 -12.25
C LYS A 29 12.80 0.06 -12.36
N LYS A 30 13.34 -0.93 -11.67
CA LYS A 30 14.75 -1.30 -11.72
C LYS A 30 14.90 -2.65 -12.43
N TYR A 31 15.71 -2.67 -13.44
CA TYR A 31 16.09 -3.88 -14.16
C TYR A 31 17.54 -4.22 -13.84
N LYS A 32 17.79 -5.45 -13.41
CA LYS A 32 19.14 -6.00 -13.22
C LYS A 32 19.47 -6.84 -14.44
N GLU A 33 20.32 -6.32 -15.30
CA GLU A 33 20.95 -7.04 -16.40
C GLU A 33 22.33 -7.53 -15.93
N GLU A 34 22.91 -8.55 -16.58
CA GLU A 34 24.15 -9.22 -16.09
C GLU A 34 25.29 -8.26 -15.76
N LYS A 35 25.41 -7.13 -16.46
CA LYS A 35 26.51 -6.16 -16.28
C LYS A 35 26.08 -4.76 -15.87
N GLU A 36 24.78 -4.44 -15.99
CA GLU A 36 24.29 -3.08 -15.73
C GLU A 36 22.96 -3.06 -14.99
N THR A 37 22.74 -2.02 -14.19
CA THR A 37 21.44 -1.72 -13.60
C THR A 37 20.79 -0.58 -14.38
N ARG A 38 19.61 -0.83 -14.95
CA ARG A 38 18.83 0.15 -15.69
C ARG A 38 17.61 0.56 -14.91
N TYR A 39 17.27 1.85 -14.97
CA TYR A 39 16.07 2.43 -14.35
C TYR A 39 15.12 2.96 -15.42
N GLU A 40 13.84 2.61 -15.30
CA GLU A 40 12.77 3.15 -16.12
C GLU A 40 11.86 4.03 -15.26
N ASN A 41 11.70 5.29 -15.67
CA ASN A 41 10.77 6.22 -15.04
C ASN A 41 9.38 6.05 -15.64
N ILE A 42 8.41 5.68 -14.83
CA ILE A 42 7.00 5.55 -15.22
C ILE A 42 6.28 6.84 -14.86
N THR A 43 5.78 7.55 -15.86
CA THR A 43 4.98 8.75 -15.67
C THR A 43 3.51 8.42 -15.39
N TYR A 44 2.75 9.38 -14.89
CA TYR A 44 1.30 9.23 -14.71
C TYR A 44 0.58 8.97 -16.04
N ASP A 45 1.03 9.58 -17.15
CA ASP A 45 0.47 9.32 -18.48
C ASP A 45 0.66 7.86 -18.89
N LYS A 46 1.87 7.30 -18.67
CA LYS A 46 2.14 5.89 -18.93
C LYS A 46 1.31 4.99 -18.02
N LEU A 47 1.29 5.27 -16.71
CA LEU A 47 0.50 4.50 -15.73
C LEU A 47 -0.97 4.40 -16.16
N LEU A 48 -1.61 5.53 -16.46
CA LEU A 48 -3.03 5.55 -16.85
C LEU A 48 -3.27 4.80 -18.17
N LYS A 49 -2.40 4.99 -19.16
CA LYS A 49 -2.49 4.28 -20.44
C LYS A 49 -2.35 2.77 -20.27
N ASP A 50 -1.40 2.32 -19.46
CA ASP A 50 -1.16 0.89 -19.22
C ASP A 50 -2.35 0.27 -18.47
N ILE A 51 -2.90 0.95 -17.44
CA ILE A 51 -4.11 0.51 -16.72
C ILE A 51 -5.29 0.37 -17.68
N GLN A 52 -5.54 1.40 -18.51
CA GLN A 52 -6.67 1.40 -19.43
C GLN A 52 -6.53 0.33 -20.52
N ALA A 53 -5.34 0.13 -21.02
CA ALA A 53 -5.05 -0.89 -22.03
C ALA A 53 -5.19 -2.29 -21.44
N PHE A 54 -4.57 -2.56 -20.27
CA PHE A 54 -4.70 -3.84 -19.59
C PHE A 54 -6.15 -4.18 -19.26
N GLY A 55 -6.89 -3.24 -18.66
CA GLY A 55 -8.32 -3.43 -18.35
C GLY A 55 -9.18 -3.65 -19.60
N THR A 56 -8.86 -3.00 -20.72
CA THR A 56 -9.50 -3.27 -22.02
C THR A 56 -9.20 -4.69 -22.50
N GLY A 57 -7.95 -5.17 -22.32
CA GLY A 57 -7.58 -6.55 -22.58
C GLY A 57 -8.41 -7.54 -21.75
N LEU A 58 -8.57 -7.30 -20.45
CA LEU A 58 -9.43 -8.13 -19.58
C LEU A 58 -10.90 -8.16 -20.08
N TYR A 59 -11.44 -7.04 -20.50
CA TYR A 59 -12.79 -6.98 -21.06
C TYR A 59 -12.93 -7.84 -22.34
N LYS A 60 -11.90 -7.87 -23.18
CA LYS A 60 -11.87 -8.69 -24.41
C LYS A 60 -11.75 -10.18 -24.11
N LEU A 61 -11.20 -10.55 -22.93
CA LEU A 61 -11.24 -11.91 -22.41
C LEU A 61 -12.59 -12.29 -21.76
N GLY A 62 -13.60 -11.42 -21.79
CA GLY A 62 -14.92 -11.66 -21.22
C GLY A 62 -14.99 -11.51 -19.69
N LEU A 63 -14.02 -10.81 -19.10
CA LEU A 63 -13.92 -10.66 -17.64
C LEU A 63 -14.67 -9.43 -17.08
N LYS A 64 -15.43 -8.71 -17.93
CA LYS A 64 -16.32 -7.65 -17.45
C LYS A 64 -17.25 -8.19 -16.36
N ASP A 65 -17.40 -7.42 -15.27
CA ASP A 65 -18.21 -7.76 -14.09
C ASP A 65 -17.78 -9.06 -13.36
N LYS A 66 -16.56 -9.55 -13.65
CA LYS A 66 -16.01 -10.76 -13.04
C LYS A 66 -15.06 -10.45 -11.89
N ARG A 67 -14.64 -11.50 -11.18
CA ARG A 67 -13.64 -11.43 -10.12
C ARG A 67 -12.33 -11.95 -10.65
N VAL A 68 -11.26 -11.21 -10.38
CA VAL A 68 -9.89 -11.52 -10.84
C VAL A 68 -8.95 -11.54 -9.65
N ALA A 69 -8.28 -12.66 -9.43
CA ALA A 69 -7.26 -12.77 -8.40
C ALA A 69 -5.94 -12.14 -8.84
N VAL A 70 -5.19 -11.59 -7.87
CA VAL A 70 -3.84 -11.07 -8.09
C VAL A 70 -2.93 -11.63 -7.00
N ILE A 71 -1.86 -12.35 -7.39
CA ILE A 71 -0.87 -12.93 -6.48
C ILE A 71 0.55 -12.61 -6.96
N GLY A 72 1.39 -12.06 -6.11
CA GLY A 72 2.77 -11.75 -6.49
C GLY A 72 3.49 -10.79 -5.56
N ARG A 73 4.74 -10.51 -5.92
CA ARG A 73 5.57 -9.51 -5.25
C ARG A 73 5.08 -8.09 -5.55
N ASN A 74 5.51 -7.11 -4.72
CA ASN A 74 5.31 -5.70 -5.02
C ASN A 74 6.09 -5.32 -6.28
N ARG A 75 5.38 -5.04 -7.38
CA ARG A 75 5.94 -4.63 -8.67
C ARG A 75 4.93 -3.85 -9.49
N TYR A 76 5.39 -3.22 -10.54
CA TYR A 76 4.54 -2.38 -11.38
C TYR A 76 3.38 -3.15 -12.01
N GLU A 77 3.63 -4.36 -12.51
CA GLU A 77 2.61 -5.21 -13.14
C GLU A 77 1.51 -5.63 -12.15
N TRP A 78 1.83 -5.77 -10.86
CA TRP A 78 0.84 -5.99 -9.81
C TRP A 78 -0.10 -4.78 -9.69
N ILE A 79 0.44 -3.57 -9.74
CA ILE A 79 -0.33 -2.32 -9.67
C ILE A 79 -1.24 -2.18 -10.90
N ILE A 80 -0.71 -2.47 -12.10
CA ILE A 80 -1.47 -2.46 -13.35
C ILE A 80 -2.63 -3.45 -13.28
N ALA A 81 -2.38 -4.67 -12.80
CA ALA A 81 -3.42 -5.69 -12.64
C ALA A 81 -4.51 -5.22 -11.68
N HIS A 82 -4.13 -4.82 -10.46
CA HIS A 82 -5.09 -4.40 -9.44
C HIS A 82 -5.92 -3.18 -9.85
N LEU A 83 -5.27 -2.13 -10.34
CA LEU A 83 -5.97 -0.93 -10.78
C LEU A 83 -6.75 -1.16 -12.08
N GLY A 84 -6.23 -1.97 -13.00
CA GLY A 84 -6.95 -2.35 -14.23
C GLY A 84 -8.25 -3.10 -13.94
N ILE A 85 -8.27 -3.94 -12.92
CA ILE A 85 -9.48 -4.60 -12.43
C ILE A 85 -10.44 -3.58 -11.80
N LEU A 86 -9.96 -2.77 -10.86
CA LEU A 86 -10.79 -1.80 -10.14
C LEU A 86 -11.42 -0.75 -11.05
N LEU A 87 -10.62 -0.13 -11.92
CA LEU A 87 -11.09 0.96 -12.78
C LEU A 87 -12.07 0.48 -13.87
N GLY A 88 -12.16 -0.83 -14.10
CA GLY A 88 -13.14 -1.49 -14.95
C GLY A 88 -14.40 -1.98 -14.22
N GLY A 89 -14.55 -1.72 -12.92
CA GLY A 89 -15.72 -2.21 -12.16
C GLY A 89 -15.74 -3.72 -11.92
N MET A 90 -14.64 -4.40 -12.18
CA MET A 90 -14.40 -5.79 -11.78
C MET A 90 -14.02 -5.86 -10.30
N VAL A 91 -14.08 -7.05 -9.69
CA VAL A 91 -13.67 -7.25 -8.31
C VAL A 91 -12.24 -7.78 -8.25
N SER A 92 -11.36 -7.05 -7.59
CA SER A 92 -10.00 -7.51 -7.33
C SER A 92 -9.97 -8.42 -6.10
N VAL A 93 -9.27 -9.54 -6.21
CA VAL A 93 -9.05 -10.50 -5.12
C VAL A 93 -7.54 -10.65 -4.90
N PRO A 94 -6.91 -9.72 -4.16
CA PRO A 94 -5.50 -9.81 -3.81
C PRO A 94 -5.25 -10.97 -2.86
N LEU A 95 -4.30 -11.84 -3.19
CA LEU A 95 -3.97 -13.03 -2.42
C LEU A 95 -2.56 -12.97 -1.88
N ASP A 96 -2.38 -13.49 -0.68
CA ASP A 96 -1.06 -13.59 -0.06
C ASP A 96 -0.18 -14.57 -0.85
N LYS A 97 0.98 -14.10 -1.19
CA LYS A 97 1.99 -14.88 -1.94
C LYS A 97 2.65 -15.99 -1.10
N GLU A 98 2.47 -15.97 0.22
CA GLU A 98 3.00 -16.97 1.14
C GLU A 98 1.97 -18.08 1.45
N LEU A 99 0.75 -18.03 0.87
CA LEU A 99 -0.26 -19.07 1.04
C LEU A 99 0.25 -20.42 0.52
N LYS A 100 -0.03 -21.48 1.27
CA LYS A 100 0.13 -22.85 0.80
C LYS A 100 -0.93 -23.19 -0.24
N ILE A 101 -0.69 -24.20 -1.04
CA ILE A 101 -1.57 -24.58 -2.17
C ILE A 101 -3.03 -24.79 -1.73
N ASP A 102 -3.29 -25.48 -0.63
CA ASP A 102 -4.65 -25.77 -0.16
C ASP A 102 -5.39 -24.50 0.32
N GLU A 103 -4.66 -23.56 0.95
CA GLU A 103 -5.21 -22.29 1.39
C GLU A 103 -5.49 -21.38 0.20
N LEU A 104 -4.60 -21.39 -0.79
CA LEU A 104 -4.74 -20.64 -2.03
C LEU A 104 -5.94 -21.16 -2.82
N GLU A 105 -6.03 -22.47 -3.04
CA GLU A 105 -7.13 -23.11 -3.73
C GLU A 105 -8.49 -22.82 -3.05
N ASN A 106 -8.56 -22.96 -1.71
CA ASN A 106 -9.76 -22.64 -0.95
C ASN A 106 -10.16 -21.15 -1.13
N SER A 107 -9.21 -20.23 -1.11
CA SER A 107 -9.47 -18.80 -1.32
C SER A 107 -9.99 -18.52 -2.73
N LEU A 108 -9.43 -19.17 -3.75
CA LEU A 108 -9.86 -19.06 -5.15
C LEU A 108 -11.25 -19.63 -5.37
N ILE A 109 -11.56 -20.79 -4.77
CA ILE A 109 -12.90 -21.41 -4.84
C ILE A 109 -13.92 -20.50 -4.16
N ARG A 110 -13.65 -20.06 -2.93
CA ARG A 110 -14.57 -19.21 -2.15
C ARG A 110 -14.81 -17.85 -2.80
N SER A 111 -13.79 -17.26 -3.41
CA SER A 111 -13.92 -15.99 -4.12
C SER A 111 -14.56 -16.12 -5.49
N GLU A 112 -14.70 -17.32 -6.04
CA GLU A 112 -15.28 -17.59 -7.37
C GLU A 112 -14.64 -16.76 -8.48
N VAL A 113 -13.34 -16.62 -8.44
CA VAL A 113 -12.58 -15.90 -9.48
C VAL A 113 -12.59 -16.66 -10.79
N GLU A 114 -12.65 -15.94 -11.90
CA GLU A 114 -12.61 -16.51 -13.26
C GLU A 114 -11.25 -16.28 -13.95
N ALA A 115 -10.38 -15.45 -13.36
CA ALA A 115 -9.03 -15.23 -13.84
C ALA A 115 -8.06 -15.02 -12.67
N ILE A 116 -6.78 -15.29 -12.91
CA ILE A 116 -5.69 -14.99 -11.98
C ILE A 116 -4.53 -14.32 -12.69
N VAL A 117 -4.05 -13.20 -12.12
CA VAL A 117 -2.80 -12.54 -12.52
C VAL A 117 -1.73 -12.91 -11.51
N PHE A 118 -0.64 -13.53 -11.95
CA PHE A 118 0.37 -14.09 -11.05
C PHE A 118 1.80 -13.70 -11.45
N ASP A 119 2.66 -13.59 -10.44
CA ASP A 119 4.09 -13.39 -10.61
C ASP A 119 4.77 -14.71 -11.02
N GLU A 120 5.69 -14.68 -11.97
CA GLU A 120 6.40 -15.85 -12.52
C GLU A 120 7.07 -16.74 -11.45
N LYS A 121 7.36 -16.19 -10.28
CA LYS A 121 7.89 -16.98 -9.16
C LYS A 121 6.93 -18.04 -8.61
N TYR A 122 5.66 -17.92 -8.92
CA TYR A 122 4.61 -18.81 -8.42
C TYR A 122 4.06 -19.74 -9.51
N VAL A 123 4.78 -19.88 -10.62
CA VAL A 123 4.35 -20.73 -11.77
C VAL A 123 4.09 -22.16 -11.35
N GLU A 124 4.96 -22.76 -10.53
CA GLU A 124 4.80 -24.15 -10.05
C GLU A 124 3.49 -24.30 -9.24
N LEU A 125 3.20 -23.34 -8.37
CA LEU A 125 1.97 -23.31 -7.59
C LEU A 125 0.73 -23.17 -8.49
N ILE A 126 0.81 -22.38 -9.56
CA ILE A 126 -0.26 -22.19 -10.54
C ILE A 126 -0.47 -23.44 -11.39
N GLU A 127 0.59 -24.13 -11.81
CA GLU A 127 0.47 -25.38 -12.54
C GLU A 127 -0.16 -26.49 -11.69
N GLU A 128 0.19 -26.57 -10.40
CA GLU A 128 -0.46 -27.49 -9.47
C GLU A 128 -1.94 -27.18 -9.33
N LEU A 129 -2.34 -25.90 -9.19
CA LEU A 129 -3.75 -25.48 -9.17
C LEU A 129 -4.51 -25.91 -10.45
N LYS A 130 -3.90 -25.73 -11.61
CA LYS A 130 -4.48 -26.14 -12.89
C LYS A 130 -4.69 -27.65 -12.95
N GLN A 131 -3.72 -28.44 -12.49
CA GLN A 131 -3.80 -29.91 -12.45
C GLN A 131 -4.92 -30.40 -11.52
N ARG A 132 -5.13 -29.73 -10.37
CA ARG A 132 -6.22 -30.06 -9.45
C ARG A 132 -7.60 -29.81 -10.04
N GLY A 133 -7.77 -28.81 -10.89
CA GLY A 133 -8.98 -28.54 -11.66
C GLY A 133 -10.21 -28.10 -10.84
N ASN A 134 -10.06 -27.78 -9.55
CA ASN A 134 -11.16 -27.48 -8.63
C ASN A 134 -11.68 -26.02 -8.69
N THR A 135 -10.96 -25.13 -9.39
CA THR A 135 -11.28 -23.69 -9.48
C THR A 135 -12.09 -23.37 -10.74
N LYS A 136 -12.76 -22.20 -10.74
CA LYS A 136 -13.48 -21.67 -11.92
C LYS A 136 -12.58 -20.86 -12.86
N ILE A 137 -11.28 -20.84 -12.65
CA ILE A 137 -10.32 -20.01 -13.39
C ILE A 137 -10.24 -20.50 -14.84
N LYS A 138 -10.43 -19.57 -15.77
CA LYS A 138 -10.34 -19.80 -17.22
C LYS A 138 -9.12 -19.11 -17.82
N GLU A 139 -8.71 -17.98 -17.24
CA GLU A 139 -7.60 -17.16 -17.72
C GLU A 139 -6.48 -17.08 -16.69
N TYR A 140 -5.29 -17.49 -17.09
CA TYR A 140 -4.06 -17.44 -16.31
C TYR A 140 -3.11 -16.44 -16.96
N ILE A 141 -2.81 -15.34 -16.27
CA ILE A 141 -2.07 -14.19 -16.80
C ILE A 141 -0.80 -14.03 -15.99
N CYS A 142 0.37 -14.18 -16.60
CA CYS A 142 1.65 -14.00 -15.93
C CYS A 142 2.05 -12.52 -15.92
N MET A 143 2.65 -12.03 -14.83
CA MET A 143 3.17 -10.67 -14.75
C MET A 143 4.37 -10.44 -15.67
N SER A 144 5.15 -11.49 -15.98
CA SER A 144 6.27 -11.46 -16.89
C SER A 144 5.97 -12.23 -18.19
N GLU A 145 6.73 -11.99 -19.24
CA GLU A 145 6.62 -12.78 -20.47
C GLU A 145 7.07 -14.22 -20.24
N MET A 146 6.19 -15.17 -20.57
CA MET A 146 6.40 -16.60 -20.52
C MET A 146 5.71 -17.25 -21.73
N ALA A 147 6.30 -18.30 -22.29
CA ALA A 147 5.77 -18.93 -23.50
C ALA A 147 4.38 -19.55 -23.31
N GLU A 148 4.12 -20.12 -22.13
CA GLU A 148 2.91 -20.88 -21.81
C GLU A 148 1.72 -20.00 -21.38
N TYR A 149 1.96 -18.70 -21.08
CA TYR A 149 0.98 -17.82 -20.50
C TYR A 149 0.88 -16.50 -21.24
N ARG A 150 -0.34 -15.92 -21.28
CA ARG A 150 -0.47 -14.50 -21.61
C ARG A 150 0.28 -13.69 -20.56
N SER A 151 1.00 -12.67 -20.99
CA SER A 151 1.61 -11.74 -20.05
C SER A 151 0.78 -10.45 -19.88
N VAL A 152 1.04 -9.73 -18.79
CA VAL A 152 0.47 -8.38 -18.58
C VAL A 152 0.84 -7.46 -19.75
N ASP A 153 2.09 -7.51 -20.24
CA ASP A 153 2.55 -6.70 -21.37
C ASP A 153 1.85 -7.07 -22.68
N MET A 154 1.57 -8.36 -22.92
CA MET A 154 0.78 -8.79 -24.08
C MET A 154 -0.63 -8.20 -24.05
N LEU A 155 -1.29 -8.28 -22.88
CA LEU A 155 -2.63 -7.71 -22.70
C LEU A 155 -2.65 -6.18 -22.84
N ILE A 156 -1.62 -5.49 -22.38
CA ILE A 156 -1.45 -4.04 -22.61
C ILE A 156 -1.34 -3.75 -24.11
N LYS A 157 -0.47 -4.47 -24.84
CA LYS A 157 -0.30 -4.30 -26.31
C LYS A 157 -1.62 -4.55 -27.05
N ASP A 158 -2.34 -5.61 -26.70
CA ASP A 158 -3.62 -5.93 -27.35
C ASP A 158 -4.71 -4.93 -26.99
N GLY A 159 -4.82 -4.54 -25.72
CA GLY A 159 -5.74 -3.50 -25.28
C GLY A 159 -5.50 -2.16 -25.99
N GLN A 160 -4.23 -1.77 -26.23
CA GLN A 160 -3.89 -0.59 -27.02
C GLN A 160 -4.41 -0.68 -28.47
N LYS A 161 -4.32 -1.87 -29.11
CA LYS A 161 -4.87 -2.09 -30.45
C LYS A 161 -6.40 -1.92 -30.42
N TYR A 162 -7.09 -2.51 -29.45
CA TYR A 162 -8.55 -2.37 -29.30
C TYR A 162 -8.98 -0.92 -29.05
N LEU A 163 -8.27 -0.20 -28.19
CA LEU A 163 -8.54 1.23 -27.95
C LEU A 163 -8.34 2.06 -29.22
N LYS A 164 -7.30 1.81 -30.01
CA LYS A 164 -7.06 2.45 -31.31
C LYS A 164 -8.14 2.11 -32.34
N SER A 165 -8.71 0.92 -32.31
CA SER A 165 -9.84 0.54 -33.17
C SER A 165 -11.20 1.10 -32.73
N GLY A 166 -11.23 1.91 -31.67
CA GLY A 166 -12.44 2.60 -31.21
C GLY A 166 -13.22 1.86 -30.12
N TYR A 167 -12.71 0.74 -29.58
CA TYR A 167 -13.37 0.05 -28.47
C TYR A 167 -13.21 0.85 -27.16
N LYS A 168 -14.32 1.26 -26.54
CA LYS A 168 -14.33 2.15 -25.37
C LYS A 168 -15.11 1.64 -24.17
N ASP A 169 -15.59 0.40 -24.17
CA ASP A 169 -16.46 -0.14 -23.11
C ASP A 169 -15.80 -0.04 -21.73
N TYR A 170 -14.51 -0.39 -21.63
CA TYR A 170 -13.74 -0.25 -20.39
C TYR A 170 -13.62 1.21 -19.95
N LEU A 171 -13.31 2.12 -20.86
CA LEU A 171 -13.17 3.55 -20.53
C LEU A 171 -14.50 4.14 -20.05
N ASN A 172 -15.60 3.73 -20.66
CA ASN A 172 -16.95 4.22 -20.38
C ASN A 172 -17.65 3.48 -19.24
N CYS A 173 -16.98 2.49 -18.62
CA CYS A 173 -17.54 1.75 -17.49
C CYS A 173 -17.89 2.70 -16.34
N LYS A 174 -19.15 2.64 -15.90
CA LYS A 174 -19.61 3.36 -14.71
C LYS A 174 -19.34 2.53 -13.46
N ILE A 175 -18.73 3.14 -12.47
CA ILE A 175 -18.44 2.51 -11.19
C ILE A 175 -19.62 2.73 -10.22
N ASP A 176 -20.19 1.66 -9.73
CA ASP A 176 -21.05 1.73 -8.56
C ASP A 176 -20.19 1.73 -7.30
N LYS A 177 -20.07 2.90 -6.68
CA LYS A 177 -19.18 3.14 -5.54
C LYS A 177 -19.52 2.32 -4.30
N ASN A 178 -20.74 1.81 -4.20
CA ASN A 178 -21.24 1.08 -3.03
C ASN A 178 -21.18 -0.44 -3.19
N LYS A 179 -20.88 -0.96 -4.40
CA LYS A 179 -20.69 -2.39 -4.62
C LYS A 179 -19.29 -2.86 -4.24
N MET A 180 -19.21 -4.15 -3.91
CA MET A 180 -17.93 -4.80 -3.67
C MET A 180 -16.98 -4.62 -4.86
N SER A 181 -15.80 -4.11 -4.60
CA SER A 181 -14.72 -3.91 -5.58
C SER A 181 -13.44 -4.65 -5.21
N ILE A 182 -13.25 -4.92 -3.92
CA ILE A 182 -12.13 -5.70 -3.41
C ILE A 182 -12.67 -6.76 -2.45
N LEU A 183 -12.12 -7.98 -2.56
CA LEU A 183 -12.37 -9.07 -1.64
C LEU A 183 -11.05 -9.52 -1.03
N LEU A 184 -10.89 -9.31 0.29
CA LEU A 184 -9.65 -9.58 1.01
C LEU A 184 -9.84 -10.72 2.01
N PHE A 185 -8.95 -11.71 1.94
CA PHE A 185 -8.90 -12.76 2.94
C PHE A 185 -7.99 -12.35 4.10
N THR A 186 -8.50 -12.38 5.33
CA THR A 186 -7.73 -12.10 6.54
C THR A 186 -7.47 -13.40 7.30
N SER A 187 -6.27 -13.53 7.89
CA SER A 187 -5.97 -14.61 8.81
C SER A 187 -6.83 -14.46 10.06
N GLY A 188 -7.90 -15.25 10.15
CA GLY A 188 -8.72 -15.31 11.35
C GLY A 188 -8.05 -16.14 12.43
N THR A 189 -8.35 -15.85 13.70
CA THR A 189 -7.97 -16.70 14.87
C THR A 189 -8.70 -18.04 14.86
N THR A 190 -9.66 -18.26 13.97
CA THR A 190 -10.45 -19.49 13.76
C THR A 190 -10.03 -20.18 12.46
N SER A 191 -10.28 -21.47 12.34
CA SER A 191 -9.86 -22.36 11.25
C SER A 191 -10.24 -21.95 9.80
N LYS A 192 -11.01 -20.86 9.61
CA LYS A 192 -11.37 -20.33 8.28
C LYS A 192 -11.06 -18.83 8.20
N SER A 193 -10.27 -18.42 7.22
CA SER A 193 -10.03 -17.01 6.91
C SER A 193 -11.34 -16.26 6.64
N LYS A 194 -11.48 -15.03 7.16
CA LYS A 194 -12.62 -14.16 6.86
C LYS A 194 -12.41 -13.47 5.51
N ALA A 195 -13.47 -13.32 4.74
CA ALA A 195 -13.43 -12.67 3.43
C ALA A 195 -14.11 -11.29 3.52
N VAL A 196 -13.33 -10.23 3.65
CA VAL A 196 -13.77 -8.85 3.84
C VAL A 196 -14.15 -8.22 2.51
N MET A 197 -15.35 -7.66 2.40
CA MET A 197 -15.85 -6.97 1.22
C MET A 197 -15.66 -5.47 1.34
N LEU A 198 -14.87 -4.86 0.45
CA LEU A 198 -14.67 -3.42 0.39
C LEU A 198 -15.21 -2.84 -0.91
N SER A 199 -15.79 -1.65 -0.80
CA SER A 199 -16.31 -0.88 -1.93
C SER A 199 -15.34 0.22 -2.37
N HIS A 200 -15.55 0.81 -3.53
CA HIS A 200 -14.83 2.00 -3.97
C HIS A 200 -14.99 3.17 -2.99
N LYS A 201 -16.18 3.33 -2.41
CA LYS A 201 -16.46 4.38 -1.42
C LYS A 201 -15.63 4.20 -0.16
N ASN A 202 -15.51 2.96 0.34
CA ASN A 202 -14.68 2.68 1.51
C ASN A 202 -13.23 3.12 1.30
N ILE A 203 -12.64 2.76 0.17
CA ILE A 203 -11.26 3.10 -0.17
C ILE A 203 -11.09 4.61 -0.38
N ALA A 204 -11.97 5.23 -1.19
CA ALA A 204 -11.87 6.64 -1.52
C ALA A 204 -12.00 7.54 -0.28
N SER A 205 -12.91 7.22 0.63
CA SER A 205 -13.09 7.98 1.88
C SER A 205 -11.87 7.88 2.79
N ASN A 206 -11.24 6.71 2.88
CA ASN A 206 -10.04 6.54 3.70
C ASN A 206 -8.83 7.30 3.10
N ILE A 207 -8.65 7.26 1.77
CA ILE A 207 -7.61 8.04 1.09
C ILE A 207 -7.84 9.55 1.28
N TYR A 208 -9.08 10.03 1.20
CA TYR A 208 -9.41 11.43 1.49
C TYR A 208 -8.99 11.84 2.91
N ALA A 209 -9.38 11.04 3.90
CA ALA A 209 -9.05 11.29 5.30
C ALA A 209 -7.53 11.30 5.57
N LEU A 210 -6.78 10.38 4.95
CA LEU A 210 -5.32 10.31 5.07
C LEU A 210 -4.62 11.54 4.46
N GLN A 211 -5.10 12.07 3.35
CA GLN A 211 -4.55 13.30 2.76
C GLN A 211 -4.72 14.52 3.69
N LEU A 212 -5.80 14.56 4.47
CA LEU A 212 -6.03 15.62 5.45
C LEU A 212 -5.11 15.52 6.67
N SER A 213 -4.68 14.31 7.02
CA SER A 213 -3.97 14.03 8.27
C SER A 213 -2.49 14.42 8.25
N GLU A 214 -1.80 14.24 7.12
CA GLU A 214 -0.35 14.47 7.02
C GLU A 214 0.06 15.16 5.70
N ASP A 215 1.23 15.81 5.72
CA ASP A 215 1.77 16.50 4.55
C ASP A 215 2.69 15.59 3.75
N PHE A 216 2.28 15.34 2.50
CA PHE A 216 3.06 14.69 1.47
C PHE A 216 3.46 15.69 0.40
N TYR A 217 4.69 15.60 -0.08
CA TYR A 217 5.22 16.49 -1.10
C TYR A 217 5.54 15.70 -2.38
N ASP A 218 5.37 16.31 -3.53
CA ASP A 218 5.70 15.71 -4.83
C ASP A 218 7.21 15.48 -5.04
N THR A 219 8.03 16.08 -4.17
CA THR A 219 9.47 15.83 -4.06
C THR A 219 9.81 14.60 -3.22
N ASP A 220 8.83 14.03 -2.52
CA ASP A 220 9.04 12.84 -1.68
C ASP A 220 9.25 11.57 -2.53
N VAL A 221 10.00 10.66 -1.94
CA VAL A 221 10.23 9.32 -2.48
C VAL A 221 9.87 8.30 -1.42
N ASN A 222 8.93 7.42 -1.78
CA ASN A 222 8.52 6.27 -0.97
C ASN A 222 9.12 4.98 -1.53
N ILE A 223 9.30 3.99 -0.67
CA ILE A 223 9.64 2.63 -1.07
C ILE A 223 8.48 1.68 -0.77
N ALA A 224 8.02 0.94 -1.77
CA ALA A 224 6.91 0.00 -1.65
C ALA A 224 7.37 -1.28 -0.93
N PHE A 225 7.32 -1.24 0.39
CA PHE A 225 7.74 -2.34 1.25
C PHE A 225 6.56 -3.22 1.70
N LEU A 226 5.46 -2.60 2.14
CA LEU A 226 4.28 -3.33 2.61
C LEU A 226 3.68 -4.18 1.49
N PRO A 227 3.35 -5.45 1.76
CA PRO A 227 2.75 -6.32 0.74
C PRO A 227 1.45 -5.73 0.19
N PHE A 228 1.33 -5.68 -1.14
CA PHE A 228 0.16 -5.12 -1.81
C PHE A 228 -1.11 -5.97 -1.68
N HIS A 229 -1.00 -7.23 -1.27
CA HIS A 229 -2.18 -8.05 -0.98
C HIS A 229 -2.87 -7.66 0.33
N HIS A 230 -2.20 -6.93 1.24
CA HIS A 230 -2.83 -6.37 2.43
C HIS A 230 -3.40 -4.98 2.15
N ILE A 231 -4.56 -4.66 2.77
CA ILE A 231 -5.20 -3.36 2.59
C ILE A 231 -4.29 -2.18 2.97
N PHE A 232 -3.42 -2.33 3.97
CA PHE A 232 -2.48 -1.29 4.36
C PHE A 232 -1.46 -0.99 3.24
N GLY A 233 -0.97 -2.02 2.55
CA GLY A 233 -0.09 -1.86 1.39
C GLY A 233 -0.80 -1.20 0.21
N GLN A 234 -2.04 -1.59 -0.07
CA GLN A 234 -2.86 -0.99 -1.15
C GLN A 234 -3.19 0.47 -0.86
N THR A 235 -3.60 0.78 0.37
CA THR A 235 -3.91 2.14 0.79
C THR A 235 -2.67 3.02 0.74
N GLY A 236 -1.52 2.52 1.20
CA GLY A 236 -0.24 3.22 1.08
C GLY A 236 0.14 3.51 -0.37
N MET A 237 0.00 2.54 -1.27
CA MET A 237 0.25 2.71 -2.70
C MET A 237 -0.68 3.77 -3.31
N LEU A 238 -1.99 3.69 -3.07
CA LEU A 238 -2.96 4.66 -3.58
C LEU A 238 -2.69 6.06 -3.03
N LEU A 239 -2.39 6.20 -1.74
CA LEU A 239 -2.04 7.47 -1.12
C LEU A 239 -0.83 8.11 -1.81
N MET A 240 0.22 7.35 -2.10
CA MET A 240 1.40 7.85 -2.83
C MET A 240 1.03 8.31 -4.25
N ILE A 241 0.20 7.53 -4.97
CA ILE A 241 -0.30 7.92 -6.30
C ILE A 241 -1.05 9.25 -6.22
N ILE A 242 -1.95 9.41 -5.25
CA ILE A 242 -2.83 10.59 -5.18
C ILE A 242 -2.08 11.83 -4.73
N THR A 243 -1.09 11.68 -3.85
CA THR A 243 -0.30 12.81 -3.33
C THR A 243 0.88 13.20 -4.24
N GLY A 244 1.18 12.41 -5.26
CA GLY A 244 2.30 12.69 -6.17
C GLY A 244 3.65 12.19 -5.66
N VAL A 245 3.66 11.38 -4.63
CA VAL A 245 4.89 10.82 -4.04
C VAL A 245 5.42 9.70 -4.92
N LYS A 246 6.62 9.91 -5.46
CA LYS A 246 7.31 8.90 -6.26
C LYS A 246 7.54 7.63 -5.47
N THR A 247 7.21 6.48 -6.03
CA THR A 247 7.38 5.20 -5.36
C THR A 247 8.35 4.30 -6.11
N VAL A 248 9.27 3.68 -5.36
CA VAL A 248 10.23 2.69 -5.86
C VAL A 248 9.95 1.33 -5.25
N PHE A 249 10.39 0.26 -5.91
CA PHE A 249 10.23 -1.10 -5.42
C PHE A 249 11.49 -1.56 -4.69
N THR A 250 11.29 -2.30 -3.59
CA THR A 250 12.41 -2.82 -2.80
C THR A 250 13.11 -3.99 -3.47
N ASP A 251 14.43 -4.06 -3.36
CA ASP A 251 15.23 -5.25 -3.71
C ASP A 251 15.12 -6.36 -2.65
N GLY A 252 14.39 -6.13 -1.56
CA GLY A 252 14.20 -7.02 -0.41
C GLY A 252 14.76 -6.46 0.89
N LEU A 253 14.38 -7.09 2.01
CA LEU A 253 14.71 -6.65 3.37
C LEU A 253 16.20 -6.38 3.59
N ARG A 254 17.06 -7.24 3.04
CA ARG A 254 18.52 -7.13 3.19
C ARG A 254 19.10 -5.86 2.58
N TYR A 255 18.42 -5.28 1.60
CA TYR A 255 18.89 -4.15 0.80
C TYR A 255 18.23 -2.82 1.19
N ILE A 256 17.41 -2.79 2.26
CA ILE A 256 16.60 -1.60 2.60
C ILE A 256 17.46 -0.34 2.82
N SER A 257 18.56 -0.47 3.54
CA SER A 257 19.49 0.66 3.78
C SER A 257 20.20 1.12 2.49
N GLN A 258 20.50 0.18 1.59
CA GLN A 258 21.04 0.48 0.27
C GLN A 258 20.01 1.19 -0.60
N ASN A 259 18.76 0.67 -0.63
CA ASN A 259 17.68 1.28 -1.40
C ASN A 259 17.33 2.69 -0.87
N PHE A 260 17.40 2.92 0.44
CA PHE A 260 17.20 4.27 1.00
C PHE A 260 18.21 5.27 0.44
N LYS A 261 19.48 4.87 0.32
CA LYS A 261 20.55 5.71 -0.27
C LYS A 261 20.40 5.85 -1.78
N GLU A 262 20.16 4.74 -2.47
CA GLU A 262 20.06 4.67 -3.92
C GLU A 262 18.96 5.58 -4.47
N TYR A 263 17.81 5.61 -3.81
CA TYR A 263 16.65 6.37 -4.27
C TYR A 263 16.41 7.68 -3.52
N GLY A 264 17.15 7.92 -2.43
CA GLY A 264 16.92 9.07 -1.57
C GLY A 264 15.52 9.04 -0.94
N VAL A 265 15.16 7.90 -0.34
CA VAL A 265 13.83 7.69 0.28
C VAL A 265 13.61 8.73 1.39
N SER A 266 12.48 9.44 1.32
CA SER A 266 12.10 10.48 2.27
C SER A 266 10.88 10.12 3.12
N VAL A 267 10.02 9.24 2.60
CA VAL A 267 8.83 8.70 3.28
C VAL A 267 8.91 7.19 3.29
N PHE A 268 8.63 6.59 4.42
CA PHE A 268 8.63 5.13 4.58
C PHE A 268 7.38 4.67 5.33
N VAL A 269 6.62 3.76 4.70
CA VAL A 269 5.45 3.13 5.30
C VAL A 269 5.82 1.70 5.66
N GLY A 270 5.73 1.36 6.95
CA GLY A 270 6.17 0.05 7.42
C GLY A 270 5.43 -0.46 8.66
N VAL A 271 5.74 -1.70 9.01
CA VAL A 271 5.29 -2.32 10.26
C VAL A 271 6.33 -2.10 11.37
N PRO A 272 5.92 -2.08 12.66
CA PRO A 272 6.81 -1.80 13.78
C PRO A 272 8.09 -2.61 13.78
N ILE A 273 8.02 -3.91 13.56
CA ILE A 273 9.20 -4.79 13.58
C ILE A 273 10.33 -4.33 12.63
N LEU A 274 9.96 -3.79 11.47
CA LEU A 274 10.93 -3.29 10.51
C LEU A 274 11.48 -1.93 10.92
N ILE A 275 10.61 -1.03 11.39
CA ILE A 275 10.98 0.30 11.86
C ILE A 275 11.95 0.18 13.06
N GLU A 276 11.65 -0.73 13.98
CA GLU A 276 12.50 -1.06 15.13
C GLU A 276 13.85 -1.63 14.69
N ALA A 277 13.86 -2.53 13.70
CA ALA A 277 15.10 -3.08 13.16
C ALA A 277 16.00 -1.97 12.55
N ILE A 278 15.41 -1.02 11.81
CA ILE A 278 16.13 0.13 11.26
C ILE A 278 16.70 0.98 12.41
N TYR A 279 15.91 1.31 13.42
CA TYR A 279 16.31 2.08 14.58
C TYR A 279 17.46 1.42 15.35
N ASN A 280 17.32 0.12 15.64
CA ASN A 280 18.31 -0.66 16.35
C ASN A 280 19.64 -0.74 15.58
N ASN A 281 19.59 -0.85 14.24
CA ASN A 281 20.77 -0.83 13.40
C ASN A 281 21.49 0.54 13.47
N VAL A 282 20.76 1.65 13.46
CA VAL A 282 21.31 2.99 13.66
C VAL A 282 22.09 3.07 14.98
N TRP A 283 21.48 2.64 16.10
CA TRP A 283 22.14 2.64 17.41
C TRP A 283 23.33 1.69 17.48
N GLN A 284 23.25 0.54 16.80
CA GLN A 284 24.40 -0.38 16.71
C GLN A 284 25.59 0.30 16.01
N GLN A 285 25.36 1.03 14.93
CA GLN A 285 26.42 1.78 14.25
C GLN A 285 27.00 2.90 15.11
N ILE A 286 26.17 3.63 15.86
CA ILE A 286 26.60 4.67 16.80
C ILE A 286 27.49 4.08 17.90
N ARG A 287 27.11 2.90 18.45
CA ARG A 287 27.89 2.17 19.48
C ARG A 287 29.22 1.67 18.93
N LYS A 288 29.23 1.09 17.72
CA LYS A 288 30.48 0.64 17.07
C LYS A 288 31.48 1.79 16.85
N GLN A 289 30.98 3.03 16.68
CA GLN A 289 31.83 4.23 16.56
C GLN A 289 32.21 4.85 17.92
N GLY A 290 31.80 4.28 19.04
CA GLY A 290 32.05 4.80 20.38
C GLY A 290 31.33 6.13 20.70
N LYS A 291 30.35 6.53 19.89
CA LYS A 291 29.70 7.84 19.98
C LYS A 291 28.40 7.87 20.78
N GLU A 292 28.00 6.78 21.43
CA GLU A 292 26.71 6.68 22.11
C GLU A 292 26.50 7.79 23.16
N LYS A 293 27.47 7.98 24.05
CA LYS A 293 27.40 9.04 25.09
C LYS A 293 27.26 10.45 24.49
N LEU A 294 27.99 10.72 23.42
CA LEU A 294 27.92 12.00 22.72
C LEU A 294 26.52 12.22 22.11
N VAL A 295 26.01 11.25 21.33
CA VAL A 295 24.71 11.35 20.68
C VAL A 295 23.60 11.53 21.72
N ARG A 296 23.60 10.79 22.83
CA ARG A 296 22.62 10.97 23.91
C ARG A 296 22.66 12.36 24.55
N ARG A 297 23.87 12.99 24.71
CA ARG A 297 23.96 14.36 25.17
C ARG A 297 23.42 15.37 24.14
N LEU A 298 23.74 15.17 22.86
CA LEU A 298 23.26 16.03 21.79
C LEU A 298 21.73 15.97 21.65
N ILE A 299 21.11 14.80 21.83
CA ILE A 299 19.66 14.65 21.88
C ILE A 299 19.06 15.51 23.01
N LYS A 300 19.62 15.47 24.21
CA LYS A 300 19.15 16.31 25.33
C LYS A 300 19.23 17.80 25.00
N VAL A 301 20.33 18.24 24.43
CA VAL A 301 20.54 19.66 24.04
C VAL A 301 19.54 20.05 22.96
N SER A 302 19.39 19.24 21.89
CA SER A 302 18.47 19.55 20.80
C SER A 302 17.01 19.59 21.26
N ASN A 303 16.62 18.72 22.19
CA ASN A 303 15.28 18.72 22.75
C ASN A 303 14.99 19.94 23.66
N ILE A 304 16.00 20.49 24.33
CA ILE A 304 15.87 21.77 25.04
C ILE A 304 15.66 22.92 24.05
N LEU A 305 16.46 22.98 22.98
CA LEU A 305 16.33 23.99 21.94
C LEU A 305 14.97 23.92 21.21
N LEU A 306 14.45 22.71 21.02
CA LEU A 306 13.15 22.51 20.41
C LEU A 306 12.01 23.11 21.23
N LYS A 307 12.10 23.13 22.57
CA LYS A 307 11.11 23.80 23.45
C LYS A 307 11.02 25.29 23.19
N VAL A 308 12.10 25.92 22.76
CA VAL A 308 12.14 27.34 22.35
C VAL A 308 11.99 27.52 20.84
N LYS A 309 11.44 26.51 20.14
CA LYS A 309 11.16 26.48 18.70
C LYS A 309 12.39 26.55 17.79
N ILE A 310 13.58 26.20 18.29
CA ILE A 310 14.82 26.10 17.52
C ILE A 310 15.05 24.63 17.20
N ASP A 311 14.79 24.22 15.97
CA ASP A 311 15.04 22.86 15.50
C ASP A 311 16.34 22.74 14.72
N ILE A 312 17.34 22.12 15.35
CA ILE A 312 18.66 21.85 14.75
C ILE A 312 18.89 20.34 14.55
N ARG A 313 17.93 19.48 14.87
CA ARG A 313 18.07 18.02 14.89
C ARG A 313 18.66 17.47 13.60
N ARG A 314 18.08 17.81 12.45
CA ARG A 314 18.55 17.30 11.15
C ARG A 314 19.96 17.75 10.81
N LYS A 315 20.36 18.96 11.21
CA LYS A 315 21.74 19.47 11.04
C LYS A 315 22.71 18.75 11.99
N LEU A 316 22.31 18.57 13.25
CA LEU A 316 23.10 17.96 14.30
C LEU A 316 23.35 16.46 14.06
N PHE A 317 22.33 15.75 13.59
CA PHE A 317 22.38 14.30 13.33
C PHE A 317 22.56 13.97 11.84
N LYS A 318 23.09 14.90 11.05
CA LYS A 318 23.28 14.75 9.59
C LYS A 318 23.94 13.41 9.22
N ASN A 319 25.03 13.03 9.88
CA ASN A 319 25.74 11.79 9.58
C ASN A 319 24.89 10.53 9.83
N ILE A 320 23.97 10.56 10.81
CA ILE A 320 23.05 9.48 11.10
C ILE A 320 22.00 9.42 10.01
N ILE A 321 21.45 10.57 9.63
CA ILE A 321 20.43 10.69 8.57
C ILE A 321 21.03 10.29 7.22
N ASP A 322 22.29 10.68 6.92
CA ASP A 322 23.03 10.27 5.72
C ASP A 322 23.20 8.73 5.67
N GLY A 323 23.36 8.08 6.82
CA GLY A 323 23.34 6.63 6.95
C GLY A 323 22.02 5.98 6.50
N LEU A 324 20.91 6.73 6.61
CA LEU A 324 19.56 6.38 6.17
C LEU A 324 19.20 7.00 4.81
N GLY A 325 20.18 7.35 3.98
CA GLY A 325 19.96 7.92 2.65
C GLY A 325 19.86 9.44 2.60
N GLY A 326 20.03 10.14 3.72
CA GLY A 326 20.12 11.60 3.81
C GLY A 326 18.79 12.35 3.74
N LYS A 327 17.72 11.71 3.23
CA LYS A 327 16.44 12.38 2.96
C LYS A 327 15.29 11.90 3.83
N LEU A 328 15.41 10.78 4.54
CA LEU A 328 14.33 10.25 5.37
C LEU A 328 13.82 11.30 6.35
N ARG A 329 12.55 11.68 6.21
CA ARG A 329 11.90 12.71 7.03
C ARG A 329 10.68 12.21 7.78
N PHE A 330 10.00 11.19 7.22
CA PHE A 330 8.73 10.75 7.73
C PHE A 330 8.58 9.22 7.64
N VAL A 331 8.17 8.62 8.75
CA VAL A 331 7.90 7.18 8.88
C VAL A 331 6.45 7.00 9.32
N ILE A 332 5.71 6.16 8.63
CA ILE A 332 4.34 5.78 8.97
C ILE A 332 4.35 4.36 9.49
N SER A 333 3.88 4.16 10.71
CA SER A 333 3.79 2.86 11.38
C SER A 333 2.35 2.40 11.53
N GLY A 334 2.05 1.17 11.20
CA GLY A 334 0.73 0.58 11.37
C GLY A 334 0.77 -0.96 11.36
N GLY A 335 -0.38 -1.58 11.57
CA GLY A 335 -0.53 -3.04 11.61
C GLY A 335 -0.19 -3.69 12.95
N ALA A 336 0.55 -3.02 13.82
CA ALA A 336 0.83 -3.42 15.21
C ALA A 336 1.28 -2.20 16.04
N PRO A 337 1.26 -2.27 17.37
CA PRO A 337 1.76 -1.20 18.23
C PRO A 337 3.28 -0.99 18.05
N ILE A 338 3.73 0.27 17.90
CA ILE A 338 5.14 0.62 17.93
C ILE A 338 5.57 0.99 19.36
N ASP A 339 6.79 0.60 19.76
CA ASP A 339 7.34 1.03 21.06
C ASP A 339 7.51 2.57 21.07
N LYS A 340 6.88 3.22 22.05
CA LYS A 340 6.96 4.67 22.25
C LYS A 340 8.39 5.22 22.35
N LYS A 341 9.35 4.41 22.83
CA LYS A 341 10.76 4.80 22.92
C LYS A 341 11.42 4.87 21.53
N ILE A 342 11.02 3.96 20.64
CA ILE A 342 11.50 3.94 19.25
C ILE A 342 10.88 5.09 18.46
N GLU A 343 9.59 5.31 18.62
CA GLU A 343 8.89 6.44 18.04
C GLU A 343 9.52 7.78 18.46
N GLN A 344 9.71 7.98 19.77
CA GLN A 344 10.37 9.17 20.28
C GLN A 344 11.83 9.27 19.81
N GLY A 345 12.55 8.16 19.75
CA GLY A 345 13.93 8.12 19.35
C GLY A 345 14.16 8.55 17.89
N PHE A 346 13.27 8.21 16.96
CA PHE A 346 13.31 8.74 15.60
C PHE A 346 13.05 10.25 15.59
N ARG A 347 12.06 10.72 16.35
CA ARG A 347 11.76 12.15 16.47
C ARG A 347 12.94 12.93 17.05
N ASP A 348 13.63 12.37 18.04
CA ASP A 348 14.85 12.97 18.62
C ASP A 348 15.98 13.16 17.59
N LEU A 349 16.02 12.33 16.56
CA LEU A 349 16.95 12.45 15.44
C LEU A 349 16.44 13.37 14.31
N GLY A 350 15.24 13.94 14.43
CA GLY A 350 14.62 14.80 13.42
C GLY A 350 13.95 14.05 12.27
N ILE A 351 13.51 12.80 12.54
CA ILE A 351 12.68 12.00 11.64
C ILE A 351 11.30 11.85 12.29
N GLU A 352 10.28 12.40 11.65
CA GLU A 352 8.92 12.31 12.18
C GLU A 352 8.38 10.87 12.04
N VAL A 353 7.61 10.45 13.05
CA VAL A 353 6.92 9.15 13.04
C VAL A 353 5.44 9.39 13.31
N ALA A 354 4.58 8.80 12.51
CA ALA A 354 3.13 8.77 12.75
C ALA A 354 2.67 7.32 12.90
N ALA A 355 2.08 7.01 14.05
CA ALA A 355 1.40 5.74 14.26
C ALA A 355 -0.06 5.85 13.81
N GLY A 356 -0.56 4.78 13.17
CA GLY A 356 -1.97 4.64 12.79
C GLY A 356 -2.55 3.33 13.30
N TYR A 357 -3.86 3.32 13.50
CA TYR A 357 -4.63 2.17 13.94
C TYR A 357 -5.81 1.91 12.98
N GLY A 358 -6.10 0.64 12.75
CA GLY A 358 -7.22 0.22 11.95
C GLY A 358 -7.21 -1.27 11.63
N LEU A 359 -8.18 -1.69 10.84
CA LEU A 359 -8.47 -3.08 10.50
C LEU A 359 -8.71 -3.19 9.01
N THR A 360 -8.64 -4.39 8.45
CA THR A 360 -9.06 -4.63 7.06
C THR A 360 -10.51 -4.21 6.86
N GLU A 361 -11.35 -4.47 7.85
CA GLU A 361 -12.77 -4.14 7.90
C GLU A 361 -13.06 -2.63 7.91
N THR A 362 -12.03 -1.79 8.05
CA THR A 362 -12.15 -0.33 8.09
C THR A 362 -11.32 0.41 7.02
N SER A 363 -10.77 -0.27 6.03
CA SER A 363 -10.18 0.21 4.75
C SER A 363 -8.90 1.05 4.76
N PRO A 364 -7.87 0.91 5.62
CA PRO A 364 -7.91 0.29 6.94
C PRO A 364 -7.99 1.28 8.09
N VAL A 365 -7.63 2.59 7.92
CA VAL A 365 -7.26 3.50 9.00
C VAL A 365 -8.47 4.16 9.63
N ILE A 366 -8.61 4.04 10.95
CA ILE A 366 -9.66 4.70 11.73
C ILE A 366 -9.13 5.82 12.63
N ALA A 367 -7.88 5.68 13.08
CA ALA A 367 -7.19 6.70 13.86
C ALA A 367 -5.73 6.82 13.41
N ALA A 368 -5.18 8.02 13.43
CA ALA A 368 -3.78 8.27 13.16
C ALA A 368 -3.27 9.46 13.93
N GLN A 369 -1.98 9.46 14.25
CA GLN A 369 -1.29 10.66 14.67
C GLN A 369 -1.24 11.64 13.49
N THR A 370 -1.46 12.92 13.77
CA THR A 370 -1.45 14.00 12.76
C THR A 370 -0.33 14.98 13.07
N SER A 371 -0.06 15.90 12.14
CA SER A 371 0.93 16.98 12.37
C SER A 371 0.70 17.78 13.65
N THR A 372 -0.52 17.85 14.15
CA THR A 372 -0.93 18.60 15.36
C THR A 372 -1.17 17.72 16.59
N ALA A 373 -1.25 16.40 16.46
CA ALA A 373 -1.58 15.45 17.53
C ALA A 373 -0.63 14.25 17.52
N LYS A 374 0.64 14.47 17.85
CA LYS A 374 1.71 13.44 17.87
C LYS A 374 2.14 13.15 19.32
N ILE A 375 1.51 12.16 19.94
CA ILE A 375 1.86 11.68 21.29
C ILE A 375 2.46 10.27 21.14
N PRO A 376 3.73 10.06 21.49
CA PRO A 376 4.36 8.73 21.42
C PRO A 376 3.60 7.67 22.26
N GLY A 377 3.31 6.55 21.61
CA GLY A 377 2.53 5.46 22.20
C GLY A 377 1.01 5.63 22.08
N SER A 378 0.54 6.71 21.47
CA SER A 378 -0.87 6.89 21.08
C SER A 378 -1.06 6.56 19.60
N VAL A 379 -2.23 6.09 19.21
CA VAL A 379 -2.63 5.96 17.81
C VAL A 379 -3.23 7.24 17.22
N GLY A 380 -3.18 8.35 17.97
CA GLY A 380 -3.63 9.67 17.52
C GLY A 380 -5.12 9.91 17.70
N VAL A 381 -5.71 10.59 16.73
CA VAL A 381 -7.11 11.03 16.72
C VAL A 381 -7.90 10.27 15.66
N ALA A 382 -9.23 10.24 15.82
CA ALA A 382 -10.12 9.67 14.80
C ALA A 382 -9.90 10.35 13.44
N MET A 383 -9.94 9.56 12.39
CA MET A 383 -9.85 10.06 11.02
C MET A 383 -11.07 10.92 10.68
N PRO A 384 -10.92 11.90 9.78
CA PRO A 384 -12.07 12.65 9.28
C PRO A 384 -13.20 11.73 8.77
N ASN A 385 -14.43 12.04 9.12
CA ASN A 385 -15.65 11.28 8.81
C ASN A 385 -15.73 9.88 9.47
N VAL A 386 -14.90 9.57 10.46
CA VAL A 386 -14.94 8.33 11.23
C VAL A 386 -15.33 8.65 12.68
N ASN A 387 -16.36 7.99 13.18
CA ASN A 387 -16.76 8.06 14.59
C ASN A 387 -16.19 6.83 15.31
N ILE A 388 -15.54 7.08 16.45
CA ILE A 388 -14.99 6.05 17.32
C ILE A 388 -15.57 6.22 18.71
N GLU A 389 -16.15 5.17 19.25
CA GLU A 389 -16.64 5.09 20.63
C GLU A 389 -15.96 3.94 21.37
N ILE A 390 -15.71 4.14 22.66
CA ILE A 390 -15.22 3.07 23.53
C ILE A 390 -16.33 2.77 24.54
N ILE A 391 -16.90 1.59 24.45
CA ILE A 391 -18.00 1.13 25.30
C ILE A 391 -17.53 0.06 26.30
N ASN A 392 -18.37 -0.30 27.26
CA ASN A 392 -18.10 -1.33 28.26
C ASN A 392 -16.74 -1.14 28.97
N LYS A 393 -16.44 0.11 29.33
CA LYS A 393 -15.15 0.48 29.95
C LYS A 393 -15.03 -0.11 31.34
N ASP A 394 -13.87 -0.72 31.61
CA ASP A 394 -13.46 -1.12 32.95
C ASP A 394 -12.96 0.07 33.79
N GLU A 395 -12.49 -0.23 35.01
CA GLU A 395 -11.93 0.77 35.95
C GLU A 395 -10.69 1.50 35.39
N ASN A 396 -9.96 0.90 34.44
CA ASN A 396 -8.79 1.47 33.78
C ASN A 396 -9.17 2.22 32.48
N GLN A 397 -10.46 2.43 32.22
CA GLN A 397 -10.99 3.04 30.99
C GLN A 397 -10.70 2.22 29.72
N ILE A 398 -10.42 0.92 29.85
CA ILE A 398 -10.25 -0.01 28.74
C ILE A 398 -11.62 -0.59 28.37
N GLY A 399 -11.96 -0.58 27.09
CA GLY A 399 -13.25 -1.06 26.61
C GLY A 399 -13.23 -1.51 25.15
N GLU A 400 -14.37 -1.88 24.66
CA GLU A 400 -14.59 -2.29 23.28
C GLU A 400 -14.67 -1.08 22.36
N ILE A 401 -13.99 -1.15 21.21
CA ILE A 401 -13.97 -0.08 20.21
C ILE A 401 -15.11 -0.30 19.21
N ILE A 402 -16.05 0.65 19.13
CA ILE A 402 -17.06 0.70 18.09
C ILE A 402 -16.68 1.77 17.07
N VAL A 403 -16.80 1.43 15.79
CA VAL A 403 -16.46 2.33 14.69
C VAL A 403 -17.61 2.43 13.71
N SER A 404 -17.92 3.66 13.30
CA SER A 404 -18.84 3.94 12.20
C SER A 404 -18.24 4.99 11.26
N GLY A 405 -18.53 4.85 9.96
CA GLY A 405 -18.04 5.77 8.95
C GLY A 405 -18.07 5.18 7.53
N PRO A 406 -17.81 6.02 6.53
CA PRO A 406 -17.82 5.58 5.12
C PRO A 406 -16.71 4.59 4.76
N ASN A 407 -15.71 4.42 5.61
CA ASN A 407 -14.59 3.50 5.49
C ASN A 407 -14.90 2.09 6.00
N VAL A 408 -16.02 1.87 6.69
CA VAL A 408 -16.42 0.55 7.21
C VAL A 408 -16.87 -0.35 6.08
N MET A 409 -16.41 -1.61 6.07
CA MET A 409 -16.67 -2.63 5.06
C MET A 409 -18.16 -2.87 4.77
N LEU A 410 -18.44 -3.57 3.68
CA LEU A 410 -19.80 -4.01 3.35
C LEU A 410 -20.25 -5.24 4.16
N GLY A 411 -19.33 -5.90 4.85
CA GLY A 411 -19.51 -7.13 5.60
C GLY A 411 -18.57 -8.23 5.13
N TYR A 412 -18.70 -9.43 5.71
CA TYR A 412 -17.96 -10.62 5.31
C TYR A 412 -18.72 -11.37 4.22
N TYR A 413 -18.01 -11.75 3.17
CA TYR A 413 -18.60 -12.42 2.02
C TYR A 413 -19.07 -13.83 2.38
N ARG A 414 -20.39 -14.07 2.23
CA ARG A 414 -21.05 -15.36 2.55
C ARG A 414 -20.83 -15.84 3.98
N ASP A 415 -20.88 -14.94 4.94
CA ASP A 415 -20.74 -15.23 6.36
C ASP A 415 -21.77 -14.41 7.15
N GLU A 416 -23.06 -14.82 7.05
CA GLU A 416 -24.19 -14.11 7.64
C GLU A 416 -24.16 -14.11 9.17
N GLU A 417 -23.54 -15.12 9.79
CA GLU A 417 -23.41 -15.21 11.26
C GLU A 417 -22.48 -14.13 11.84
N LYS A 418 -21.57 -13.59 11.02
CA LYS A 418 -20.59 -12.57 11.44
C LYS A 418 -20.91 -11.17 10.93
N ASN A 419 -21.96 -11.04 10.13
CA ASN A 419 -22.50 -9.78 9.64
C ASN A 419 -23.63 -9.32 10.55
#